data_516c0c4f12ac70bd70bebef7d58d70d5
#
_entry.id   516c0c4f12ac70bd70bebef7d58d70d5
#
_cell.length_a   1.000
_cell.length_b   1.000
_cell.length_c   1.000
_cell.angle_alpha   90.00
_cell.angle_beta   90.00
_cell.angle_gamma   90.00
#
_symmetry.space_group_name_H-M   'P 1'
#
loop_
_entity.id
_entity.type
_entity.pdbx_description
1 polymer ?
#
loop_
_entity_poly.entity_id
_entity_poly.type
_entity_poly.pdbx_seq_one_letter_code
_entity_poly.pdbx_strand_id
1 'polypeptide(L)'
;MNYIIFDLEWNQPYSNDISFMKRTGMPITGEIIQIGAVKLNENMEIVDTFTMFVKPQFLHHMHKHVKELTGITQRDLSQGVPFKLAYTHFQHWCGSNYMLLSWGADDILMLRENLLLHTMKSIIYEQWADAQMIYSYERFGTTQQYSLANAMKDLGVSSEQLSAHNALHDAIFTAHVCQKLDLPRALMHYDVIRKEAPNPFLYPPGLTFFMYENFQEKKRIVHDRRGRISFCPYCQTRLETTKPERLQGDKYLAIGVCPKHGDFAIQLKVGKYTIKSGETRVYLTKVLSHSTDEISKLYTEKSVINREKERLYFERRQKELLEKGLVKHSESK
;
A
#
# COMPACT_ATOMS: atom_id res chain seq x y z
N MET A 1 2.44 10.74 -24.82
CA MET A 1 2.12 10.47 -23.41
C MET A 1 3.25 11.04 -22.56
N ASN A 2 2.94 11.73 -21.45
CA ASN A 2 3.99 12.22 -20.55
C ASN A 2 4.30 11.20 -19.46
N TYR A 3 5.54 11.24 -18.93
CA TYR A 3 5.92 10.47 -17.75
C TYR A 3 6.09 11.42 -16.58
N ILE A 4 5.39 11.19 -15.50
CA ILE A 4 5.44 11.99 -14.28
C ILE A 4 6.19 11.19 -13.22
N ILE A 5 7.44 11.56 -13.02
CA ILE A 5 8.26 10.99 -11.96
C ILE A 5 8.01 11.82 -10.71
N PHE A 6 7.54 11.18 -9.64
CA PHE A 6 7.23 11.86 -8.39
C PHE A 6 7.89 11.19 -7.20
N ASP A 7 8.13 11.98 -6.19
CA ASP A 7 8.64 11.60 -4.89
C ASP A 7 7.92 12.38 -3.80
N LEU A 8 7.83 11.84 -2.60
CA LEU A 8 7.10 12.41 -1.48
C LEU A 8 7.97 12.46 -0.23
N GLU A 9 7.86 13.55 0.51
CA GLU A 9 8.32 13.57 1.90
C GLU A 9 7.10 13.51 2.83
N TRP A 10 7.21 12.77 3.93
CA TRP A 10 6.12 12.66 4.89
C TRP A 10 6.58 12.70 6.33
N ASN A 11 5.75 13.33 7.16
CA ASN A 11 5.94 13.34 8.61
C ASN A 11 5.39 12.06 9.22
N GLN A 12 6.05 11.57 10.27
CA GLN A 12 5.71 10.32 10.93
C GLN A 12 5.13 10.57 12.33
N PRO A 13 4.17 9.74 12.82
CA PRO A 13 3.78 9.76 14.22
C PRO A 13 4.92 9.22 15.09
N TYR A 14 5.06 9.73 16.30
CA TYR A 14 5.91 9.07 17.28
C TYR A 14 5.36 7.68 17.62
N SER A 15 6.23 6.70 17.83
CA SER A 15 5.88 5.28 18.03
C SER A 15 4.83 5.01 19.11
N ASN A 16 4.62 5.93 20.03
CA ASN A 16 3.63 5.86 21.10
C ASN A 16 2.40 6.76 20.86
N ASP A 17 2.28 7.40 19.69
CA ASP A 17 1.14 8.29 19.40
C ASP A 17 -0.08 7.50 18.90
N ILE A 18 -0.67 6.73 19.82
CA ILE A 18 -1.96 6.04 19.61
C ILE A 18 -3.08 7.06 19.35
N SER A 19 -2.89 8.31 19.77
CA SER A 19 -3.88 9.37 19.57
C SER A 19 -4.08 9.70 18.09
N PHE A 20 -3.02 9.56 17.28
CA PHE A 20 -3.07 9.74 15.83
C PHE A 20 -4.01 8.72 15.15
N MET A 21 -3.82 7.42 15.45
CA MET A 21 -4.71 6.36 14.94
C MET A 21 -6.18 6.56 15.38
N LYS A 22 -6.40 7.07 16.61
CA LYS A 22 -7.75 7.37 17.10
C LYS A 22 -8.39 8.54 16.36
N ARG A 23 -7.62 9.59 16.05
CA ARG A 23 -8.13 10.75 15.32
C ARG A 23 -8.43 10.46 13.87
N THR A 24 -7.60 9.66 13.22
CA THR A 24 -7.71 9.33 11.80
C THR A 24 -8.64 8.15 11.53
N GLY A 25 -8.85 7.26 12.53
CA GLY A 25 -9.55 6.00 12.35
C GLY A 25 -8.84 5.02 11.39
N MET A 26 -7.58 5.31 11.06
CA MET A 26 -6.79 4.58 10.06
C MET A 26 -5.35 4.36 10.56
N PRO A 27 -4.71 3.21 10.31
CA PRO A 27 -3.31 2.96 10.64
C PRO A 27 -2.43 3.61 9.58
N ILE A 28 -2.38 4.93 9.54
CA ILE A 28 -1.58 5.66 8.61
C ILE A 28 -0.15 5.73 9.13
N THR A 29 0.80 5.48 8.24
CA THR A 29 2.22 5.46 8.56
C THR A 29 2.83 6.84 8.54
N GLY A 30 2.19 7.81 7.87
CA GLY A 30 2.64 9.19 7.80
C GLY A 30 1.65 10.15 7.14
N GLU A 31 1.94 11.43 7.25
CA GLU A 31 1.21 12.51 6.57
C GLU A 31 2.14 13.26 5.64
N ILE A 32 1.79 13.37 4.36
CA ILE A 32 2.62 14.01 3.33
C ILE A 32 2.84 15.47 3.69
N ILE A 33 4.10 15.90 3.58
CA ILE A 33 4.55 17.26 3.85
C ILE A 33 5.21 17.95 2.64
N GLN A 34 5.64 17.19 1.63
CA GLN A 34 6.10 17.73 0.36
C GLN A 34 5.74 16.78 -0.77
N ILE A 35 5.34 17.32 -1.91
CA ILE A 35 5.21 16.64 -3.20
C ILE A 35 6.25 17.25 -4.12
N GLY A 36 7.13 16.43 -4.70
CA GLY A 36 8.08 16.78 -5.72
C GLY A 36 7.83 15.95 -6.98
N ALA A 37 7.91 16.56 -8.16
CA ALA A 37 7.74 15.82 -9.40
C ALA A 37 8.45 16.45 -10.60
N VAL A 38 8.76 15.60 -11.57
CA VAL A 38 9.35 15.95 -12.86
C VAL A 38 8.47 15.41 -13.97
N LYS A 39 8.24 16.21 -15.00
CA LYS A 39 7.53 15.80 -16.20
C LYS A 39 8.53 15.55 -17.33
N LEU A 40 8.56 14.33 -17.82
CA LEU A 40 9.23 13.97 -19.06
C LEU A 40 8.21 13.89 -20.20
N ASN A 41 8.61 14.39 -21.36
CA ASN A 41 7.85 14.19 -22.60
C ASN A 41 8.11 12.78 -23.21
N GLU A 42 7.51 12.50 -24.34
CA GLU A 42 7.68 11.24 -25.07
C GLU A 42 9.11 10.99 -25.58
N ASN A 43 9.93 12.04 -25.70
CA ASN A 43 11.34 11.97 -26.05
C ASN A 43 12.25 11.83 -24.83
N MET A 44 11.69 11.62 -23.64
CA MET A 44 12.41 11.54 -22.36
C MET A 44 13.12 12.84 -21.95
N GLU A 45 12.68 14.00 -22.45
CA GLU A 45 13.20 15.31 -22.07
C GLU A 45 12.43 15.85 -20.87
N ILE A 46 13.13 16.46 -19.91
CA ILE A 46 12.50 17.17 -18.80
C ILE A 46 11.88 18.47 -19.36
N VAL A 47 10.54 18.55 -19.29
CA VAL A 47 9.81 19.71 -19.80
C VAL A 47 9.21 20.59 -18.71
N ASP A 48 9.05 20.06 -17.50
CA ASP A 48 8.50 20.84 -16.39
C ASP A 48 8.82 20.18 -15.04
N THR A 49 8.74 20.94 -13.96
CA THR A 49 8.92 20.47 -12.58
C THR A 49 7.81 20.99 -11.67
N PHE A 50 7.48 20.22 -10.64
CA PHE A 50 6.50 20.58 -9.64
C PHE A 50 7.08 20.38 -8.24
N THR A 51 6.89 21.35 -7.36
CA THR A 51 7.16 21.16 -5.92
C THR A 51 6.16 21.94 -5.10
N MET A 52 5.68 21.33 -4.02
CA MET A 52 4.72 21.96 -3.13
C MET A 52 4.82 21.44 -1.71
N PHE A 53 4.97 22.33 -0.73
CA PHE A 53 4.85 21.97 0.68
C PHE A 53 3.40 21.78 1.05
N VAL A 54 3.15 20.74 1.85
CA VAL A 54 1.83 20.37 2.36
C VAL A 54 1.77 20.65 3.85
N LYS A 55 0.75 21.39 4.26
CA LYS A 55 0.49 21.66 5.68
C LYS A 55 -0.21 20.46 6.28
N PRO A 56 0.42 19.73 7.24
CA PRO A 56 -0.20 18.56 7.85
C PRO A 56 -1.41 18.95 8.68
N GLN A 57 -2.46 18.15 8.58
CA GLN A 57 -3.73 18.34 9.31
C GLN A 57 -3.77 17.57 10.62
N PHE A 58 -3.05 16.46 10.72
CA PHE A 58 -3.11 15.54 11.84
C PHE A 58 -1.79 15.47 12.63
N LEU A 59 -0.64 15.52 11.94
CA LEU A 59 0.69 15.52 12.54
C LEU A 59 1.30 16.93 12.54
N HIS A 60 0.73 17.80 13.39
CA HIS A 60 1.10 19.24 13.43
C HIS A 60 2.57 19.49 13.82
N HIS A 61 3.19 18.58 14.58
CA HIS A 61 4.58 18.70 15.00
C HIS A 61 5.47 17.81 14.16
N MET A 62 6.53 18.40 13.62
CA MET A 62 7.53 17.67 12.84
C MET A 62 8.23 16.62 13.72
N HIS A 63 8.28 15.39 13.24
CA HIS A 63 9.07 14.35 13.89
C HIS A 63 10.56 14.69 13.76
N LYS A 64 11.32 14.57 14.87
CA LYS A 64 12.72 14.99 14.91
C LYS A 64 13.57 14.35 13.80
N HIS A 65 13.44 13.03 13.63
CA HIS A 65 14.17 12.30 12.58
C HIS A 65 13.82 12.78 11.16
N VAL A 66 12.54 13.04 10.88
CA VAL A 66 12.10 13.55 9.56
C VAL A 66 12.71 14.93 9.30
N LYS A 67 12.70 15.82 10.30
CA LYS A 67 13.33 17.13 10.18
C LYS A 67 14.84 17.05 9.91
N GLU A 68 15.54 16.14 10.58
CA GLU A 68 16.98 15.94 10.38
C GLU A 68 17.30 15.36 9.01
N LEU A 69 16.43 14.47 8.49
CA LEU A 69 16.60 13.82 7.20
C LEU A 69 16.31 14.74 6.03
N THR A 70 15.15 15.40 6.05
CA THR A 70 14.64 16.21 4.93
C THR A 70 15.08 17.67 4.96
N GLY A 71 15.49 18.17 6.13
CA GLY A 71 15.75 19.60 6.35
C GLY A 71 14.50 20.48 6.38
N ILE A 72 13.30 19.92 6.12
CA ILE A 72 12.03 20.65 6.15
C ILE A 72 11.76 21.17 7.56
N THR A 73 11.40 22.43 7.67
CA THR A 73 11.16 23.08 8.95
C THR A 73 9.67 23.27 9.24
N GLN A 74 9.34 23.53 10.51
CA GLN A 74 7.97 23.89 10.90
C GLN A 74 7.48 25.15 10.19
N ARG A 75 8.39 26.06 9.81
CA ARG A 75 8.08 27.27 9.05
C ARG A 75 7.63 26.91 7.63
N ASP A 76 8.32 25.99 6.95
CA ASP A 76 7.97 25.54 5.60
C ASP A 76 6.57 24.92 5.60
N LEU A 77 6.27 24.07 6.60
CA LEU A 77 4.95 23.46 6.76
C LEU A 77 3.85 24.49 7.05
N SER A 78 4.18 25.57 7.80
CA SER A 78 3.18 26.61 8.08
C SER A 78 2.79 27.41 6.83
N GLN A 79 3.68 27.49 5.85
CA GLN A 79 3.47 28.14 4.55
C GLN A 79 2.90 27.17 3.50
N GLY A 80 2.90 25.87 3.79
CA GLY A 80 2.31 24.84 2.91
C GLY A 80 0.80 24.99 2.80
N VAL A 81 0.23 24.38 1.76
CA VAL A 81 -1.20 24.34 1.52
C VAL A 81 -1.83 23.03 2.05
N PRO A 82 -3.14 22.97 2.33
CA PRO A 82 -3.81 21.73 2.71
C PRO A 82 -3.60 20.64 1.65
N PHE A 83 -3.49 19.37 2.07
CA PHE A 83 -3.24 18.23 1.17
C PHE A 83 -4.19 18.18 -0.03
N LYS A 84 -5.51 18.39 0.19
CA LYS A 84 -6.49 18.38 -0.90
C LYS A 84 -6.15 19.38 -2.00
N LEU A 85 -5.72 20.57 -1.61
CA LEU A 85 -5.35 21.62 -2.56
C LEU A 85 -4.04 21.28 -3.27
N ALA A 86 -3.02 20.83 -2.52
CA ALA A 86 -1.74 20.40 -3.09
C ALA A 86 -1.93 19.29 -4.13
N TYR A 87 -2.73 18.29 -3.80
CA TYR A 87 -3.03 17.17 -4.69
C TYR A 87 -3.84 17.61 -5.92
N THR A 88 -4.79 18.51 -5.77
CA THR A 88 -5.56 19.06 -6.91
C THR A 88 -4.63 19.83 -7.87
N HIS A 89 -3.70 20.62 -7.35
CA HIS A 89 -2.68 21.30 -8.17
C HIS A 89 -1.76 20.31 -8.87
N PHE A 90 -1.31 19.27 -8.14
CA PHE A 90 -0.50 18.20 -8.72
C PHE A 90 -1.21 17.47 -9.85
N GLN A 91 -2.48 17.08 -9.66
CA GLN A 91 -3.28 16.43 -10.70
C GLN A 91 -3.46 17.33 -11.93
N HIS A 92 -3.77 18.61 -11.72
CA HIS A 92 -3.91 19.55 -12.82
C HIS A 92 -2.61 19.71 -13.59
N TRP A 93 -1.48 19.81 -12.89
CA TRP A 93 -0.15 19.88 -13.47
C TRP A 93 0.21 18.60 -14.26
N CYS A 94 -0.16 17.40 -13.79
CA CYS A 94 0.04 16.15 -14.51
C CYS A 94 -0.63 16.18 -15.89
N GLY A 95 -1.84 16.75 -16.01
CA GLY A 95 -2.65 16.75 -17.22
C GLY A 95 -3.52 15.50 -17.34
N SER A 96 -3.88 15.12 -18.58
CA SER A 96 -4.83 14.03 -18.83
C SER A 96 -4.21 12.74 -19.40
N ASN A 97 -3.01 12.82 -19.98
CA ASN A 97 -2.37 11.67 -20.64
C ASN A 97 -0.94 11.49 -20.11
N TYR A 98 -0.82 10.77 -18.99
CA TYR A 98 0.44 10.54 -18.31
C TYR A 98 0.52 9.16 -17.67
N MET A 99 1.75 8.73 -17.39
CA MET A 99 2.11 7.60 -16.55
C MET A 99 2.86 8.12 -15.31
N LEU A 100 2.41 7.73 -14.12
CA LEU A 100 3.13 8.02 -12.87
C LEU A 100 4.27 7.03 -12.66
N LEU A 101 5.40 7.51 -12.17
CA LEU A 101 6.52 6.68 -11.74
C LEU A 101 7.08 7.19 -10.42
N SER A 102 7.51 6.27 -9.55
CA SER A 102 8.27 6.58 -8.34
C SER A 102 9.42 5.58 -8.17
N TRP A 103 10.40 5.90 -7.33
CA TRP A 103 11.49 4.99 -7.02
C TRP A 103 11.06 4.00 -5.93
N GLY A 104 10.47 2.90 -6.34
CA GLY A 104 9.82 1.92 -5.44
C GLY A 104 8.35 2.24 -5.20
N ALA A 105 7.73 1.46 -4.31
CA ALA A 105 6.29 1.52 -4.06
C ALA A 105 5.89 2.43 -2.89
N ASP A 106 6.83 2.93 -2.10
CA ASP A 106 6.51 3.62 -0.84
C ASP A 106 5.74 4.92 -1.09
N ASP A 107 6.14 5.70 -2.12
CA ASP A 107 5.48 6.96 -2.47
C ASP A 107 4.04 6.76 -2.92
N ILE A 108 3.77 5.79 -3.80
CA ILE A 108 2.40 5.55 -4.27
C ILE A 108 1.53 5.00 -3.13
N LEU A 109 2.08 4.21 -2.22
CA LEU A 109 1.36 3.73 -1.04
C LEU A 109 1.06 4.88 -0.08
N MET A 110 2.04 5.76 0.17
CA MET A 110 1.87 6.95 1.01
C MET A 110 0.84 7.92 0.40
N LEU A 111 0.90 8.16 -0.91
CA LEU A 111 -0.09 8.98 -1.61
C LEU A 111 -1.49 8.43 -1.44
N ARG A 112 -1.67 7.11 -1.60
CA ARG A 112 -2.94 6.44 -1.38
C ARG A 112 -3.46 6.61 0.04
N GLU A 113 -2.61 6.36 1.04
CA GLU A 113 -2.99 6.51 2.44
C GLU A 113 -3.47 7.92 2.73
N ASN A 114 -2.76 8.93 2.21
CA ASN A 114 -3.15 10.32 2.39
C ASN A 114 -4.42 10.71 1.62
N LEU A 115 -4.65 10.16 0.43
CA LEU A 115 -5.93 10.34 -0.26
C LEU A 115 -7.11 9.81 0.57
N LEU A 116 -6.96 8.62 1.13
CA LEU A 116 -7.97 8.03 2.02
C LEU A 116 -8.14 8.84 3.31
N LEU A 117 -7.03 9.25 3.94
CA LEU A 117 -7.02 10.08 5.13
C LEU A 117 -7.83 11.36 4.96
N HIS A 118 -7.70 11.99 3.81
CA HIS A 118 -8.40 13.22 3.45
C HIS A 118 -9.73 12.99 2.73
N THR A 119 -10.29 11.76 2.78
CA THR A 119 -11.57 11.39 2.17
C THR A 119 -11.66 11.66 0.67
N MET A 120 -10.54 11.59 -0.04
CA MET A 120 -10.46 11.73 -1.48
C MET A 120 -10.55 10.37 -2.16
N LYS A 121 -11.18 10.32 -3.34
CA LYS A 121 -11.19 9.09 -4.15
C LYS A 121 -9.80 8.88 -4.75
N SER A 122 -9.27 7.66 -4.59
CA SER A 122 -8.02 7.26 -5.23
C SER A 122 -8.36 6.67 -6.62
N ILE A 123 -7.78 7.23 -7.68
CA ILE A 123 -8.01 6.78 -9.07
C ILE A 123 -6.68 6.39 -9.76
N ILE A 124 -5.56 6.42 -9.04
CA ILE A 124 -4.22 6.58 -9.64
C ILE A 124 -3.57 5.28 -10.14
N TYR A 125 -4.08 4.10 -9.78
CA TYR A 125 -3.30 2.86 -9.84
C TYR A 125 -3.12 2.24 -11.21
N GLU A 126 -3.99 2.50 -12.15
CA GLU A 126 -3.88 1.96 -13.51
C GLU A 126 -2.79 2.68 -14.34
N GLN A 127 -2.28 3.80 -13.81
CA GLN A 127 -1.33 4.69 -14.48
C GLN A 127 -0.03 4.86 -13.68
N TRP A 128 0.38 3.87 -12.92
CA TRP A 128 1.62 3.93 -12.13
C TRP A 128 2.51 2.72 -12.40
N ALA A 129 3.83 2.96 -12.45
CA ALA A 129 4.85 1.94 -12.50
C ALA A 129 6.00 2.26 -11.54
N ASP A 130 6.66 1.20 -11.06
CA ASP A 130 7.83 1.27 -10.19
C ASP A 130 9.10 1.41 -11.02
N ALA A 131 9.71 2.58 -11.02
CA ALA A 131 10.94 2.86 -11.74
C ALA A 131 12.15 2.06 -11.21
N GLN A 132 12.19 1.79 -9.89
CA GLN A 132 13.22 0.95 -9.28
C GLN A 132 13.15 -0.49 -9.82
N MET A 133 11.95 -1.03 -9.93
CA MET A 133 11.73 -2.38 -10.46
C MET A 133 12.11 -2.45 -11.94
N ILE A 134 11.75 -1.45 -12.75
CA ILE A 134 12.13 -1.34 -14.16
C ILE A 134 13.66 -1.30 -14.28
N TYR A 135 14.33 -0.45 -13.52
CA TYR A 135 15.79 -0.37 -13.48
C TYR A 135 16.42 -1.74 -13.17
N SER A 136 15.95 -2.38 -12.11
CA SER A 136 16.50 -3.65 -11.64
C SER A 136 16.33 -4.76 -12.67
N TYR A 137 15.19 -4.78 -13.35
CA TYR A 137 14.91 -5.76 -14.38
C TYR A 137 15.74 -5.55 -15.64
N GLU A 138 15.84 -4.32 -16.13
CA GLU A 138 16.62 -4.01 -17.33
C GLU A 138 18.13 -4.21 -17.13
N ARG A 139 18.64 -3.88 -15.93
CA ARG A 139 20.08 -3.99 -15.65
C ARG A 139 20.53 -5.38 -15.23
N PHE A 140 19.69 -6.11 -14.50
CA PHE A 140 20.10 -7.34 -13.80
C PHE A 140 19.15 -8.52 -14.02
N GLY A 141 18.05 -8.37 -14.75
CA GLY A 141 17.06 -9.43 -14.97
C GLY A 141 16.35 -9.86 -13.67
N THR A 142 16.24 -8.97 -12.68
CA THR A 142 15.68 -9.26 -11.36
C THR A 142 14.77 -8.11 -10.90
N THR A 143 13.90 -8.38 -9.94
CA THR A 143 13.07 -7.37 -9.27
C THR A 143 13.58 -7.01 -7.86
N GLN A 144 14.86 -7.33 -7.57
CA GLN A 144 15.49 -6.95 -6.32
C GLN A 144 15.55 -5.42 -6.17
N GLN A 145 15.34 -4.92 -4.96
CA GLN A 145 15.39 -3.49 -4.69
C GLN A 145 16.83 -2.96 -4.64
N TYR A 146 17.07 -1.84 -5.31
CA TYR A 146 18.31 -1.09 -5.28
C TYR A 146 18.04 0.35 -4.86
N SER A 147 18.91 0.94 -4.04
CA SER A 147 18.77 2.35 -3.69
C SER A 147 18.96 3.26 -4.90
N LEU A 148 18.28 4.42 -4.91
CA LEU A 148 18.42 5.42 -5.97
C LEU A 148 19.91 5.84 -6.15
N ALA A 149 20.63 6.04 -5.04
CA ALA A 149 22.05 6.37 -5.06
C ALA A 149 22.92 5.30 -5.77
N ASN A 150 22.61 4.01 -5.57
CA ASN A 150 23.32 2.93 -6.26
C ASN A 150 23.00 2.92 -7.76
N ALA A 151 21.74 3.15 -8.14
CA ALA A 151 21.34 3.23 -9.55
C ALA A 151 21.97 4.44 -10.26
N MET A 152 22.00 5.59 -9.60
CA MET A 152 22.69 6.78 -10.11
C MET A 152 24.17 6.50 -10.37
N LYS A 153 24.86 5.89 -9.40
CA LYS A 153 26.26 5.51 -9.53
C LYS A 153 26.50 4.52 -10.69
N ASP A 154 25.66 3.49 -10.80
CA ASP A 154 25.74 2.48 -11.87
C ASP A 154 25.58 3.11 -13.26
N LEU A 155 24.68 4.07 -13.40
CA LEU A 155 24.36 4.73 -14.67
C LEU A 155 25.13 6.02 -14.93
N GLY A 156 26.05 6.41 -14.05
CA GLY A 156 26.85 7.63 -14.19
C GLY A 156 26.03 8.91 -14.10
N VAL A 157 24.96 8.90 -13.32
CA VAL A 157 24.12 10.09 -13.04
C VAL A 157 24.77 10.89 -11.91
N SER A 158 25.12 12.17 -12.18
CA SER A 158 25.74 13.06 -11.20
C SER A 158 24.70 13.69 -10.25
N SER A 159 25.10 13.86 -8.98
CA SER A 159 24.31 14.55 -7.95
C SER A 159 24.89 15.91 -7.54
N GLU A 160 25.84 16.47 -8.31
CA GLU A 160 26.75 17.55 -7.87
C GLU A 160 26.10 18.88 -7.44
N GLN A 161 24.79 19.07 -7.59
CA GLN A 161 24.14 20.34 -7.24
C GLN A 161 22.86 20.19 -6.41
N LEU A 162 22.46 18.99 -6.08
CA LEU A 162 21.17 18.71 -5.42
C LEU A 162 21.38 17.89 -4.16
N SER A 163 20.63 18.20 -3.09
CA SER A 163 20.64 17.42 -1.85
C SER A 163 19.62 16.29 -1.92
N ALA A 164 19.99 15.10 -1.45
CA ALA A 164 19.06 14.02 -1.20
C ALA A 164 18.04 14.39 -0.11
N HIS A 165 16.94 13.65 -0.06
CA HIS A 165 15.83 13.85 0.88
C HIS A 165 15.13 15.22 0.70
N ASN A 166 14.96 15.61 -0.53
CA ASN A 166 14.06 16.66 -0.98
C ASN A 166 13.26 16.08 -2.14
N ALA A 167 11.94 16.01 -2.01
CA ALA A 167 11.08 15.33 -2.95
C ALA A 167 11.30 15.74 -4.42
N LEU A 168 11.54 17.01 -4.70
CA LEU A 168 11.85 17.43 -6.07
C LEU A 168 13.21 16.93 -6.56
N HIS A 169 14.24 16.96 -5.71
CA HIS A 169 15.58 16.50 -6.10
C HIS A 169 15.59 14.98 -6.33
N ASP A 170 14.93 14.20 -5.48
CA ASP A 170 14.85 12.76 -5.64
C ASP A 170 14.01 12.36 -6.87
N ALA A 171 12.96 13.14 -7.19
CA ALA A 171 12.25 13.02 -8.47
C ALA A 171 13.13 13.34 -9.68
N ILE A 172 14.00 14.38 -9.61
CA ILE A 172 14.97 14.72 -10.67
C ILE A 172 16.00 13.60 -10.84
N PHE A 173 16.56 13.07 -9.77
CA PHE A 173 17.51 11.95 -9.84
C PHE A 173 16.85 10.71 -10.46
N THR A 174 15.64 10.39 -10.06
CA THR A 174 14.87 9.29 -10.64
C THR A 174 14.58 9.53 -12.13
N ALA A 175 14.26 10.76 -12.52
CA ALA A 175 14.06 11.13 -13.93
C ALA A 175 15.34 10.90 -14.75
N HIS A 176 16.50 11.32 -14.24
CA HIS A 176 17.78 11.08 -14.91
C HIS A 176 18.14 9.60 -15.01
N VAL A 177 17.80 8.80 -14.00
CA VAL A 177 17.93 7.33 -14.11
C VAL A 177 17.00 6.81 -15.21
N CYS A 178 15.72 7.22 -15.23
CA CYS A 178 14.76 6.81 -16.26
C CYS A 178 15.18 7.20 -17.69
N GLN A 179 15.86 8.32 -17.88
CA GLN A 179 16.41 8.78 -19.16
C GLN A 179 17.53 7.83 -19.70
N LYS A 180 18.14 7.01 -18.84
CA LYS A 180 19.17 6.03 -19.21
C LYS A 180 18.60 4.64 -19.49
N LEU A 181 17.29 4.43 -19.31
CA LEU A 181 16.57 3.19 -19.51
C LEU A 181 15.71 3.27 -20.79
N ASP A 182 15.36 2.13 -21.35
CA ASP A 182 14.33 2.07 -22.40
C ASP A 182 12.93 2.03 -21.74
N LEU A 183 12.60 3.13 -21.04
CA LEU A 183 11.37 3.23 -20.27
C LEU A 183 10.09 2.92 -21.09
N PRO A 184 9.92 3.40 -22.34
CA PRO A 184 8.73 3.06 -23.14
C PRO A 184 8.59 1.56 -23.37
N ARG A 185 9.68 0.86 -23.69
CA ARG A 185 9.69 -0.59 -23.88
C ARG A 185 9.42 -1.33 -22.57
N ALA A 186 10.05 -0.92 -21.48
CA ALA A 186 9.83 -1.53 -20.17
C ALA A 186 8.38 -1.42 -19.71
N LEU A 187 7.72 -0.28 -19.96
CA LEU A 187 6.31 -0.07 -19.62
C LEU A 187 5.37 -0.95 -20.45
N MET A 188 5.68 -1.25 -21.72
CA MET A 188 4.90 -2.21 -22.51
C MET A 188 4.95 -3.63 -21.92
N HIS A 189 6.02 -3.99 -21.23
CA HIS A 189 6.21 -5.30 -20.60
C HIS A 189 6.09 -5.26 -19.07
N TYR A 190 5.64 -4.14 -18.49
CA TYR A 190 5.63 -3.96 -17.05
C TYR A 190 4.79 -5.00 -16.31
N ASP A 191 3.71 -5.49 -16.92
CA ASP A 191 2.90 -6.57 -16.33
C ASP A 191 3.67 -7.88 -16.15
N VAL A 192 4.64 -8.16 -17.02
CA VAL A 192 5.54 -9.31 -16.89
C VAL A 192 6.53 -9.07 -15.77
N ILE A 193 7.17 -7.89 -15.75
CA ILE A 193 8.17 -7.52 -14.75
C ILE A 193 7.57 -7.60 -13.33
N ARG A 194 6.41 -7.02 -13.11
CA ARG A 194 5.77 -6.99 -11.77
C ARG A 194 5.32 -8.36 -11.25
N LYS A 195 5.07 -9.36 -12.12
CA LYS A 195 4.73 -10.72 -11.70
C LYS A 195 5.89 -11.42 -11.00
N GLU A 196 7.11 -11.02 -11.27
CA GLU A 196 8.33 -11.54 -10.64
C GLU A 196 8.65 -10.85 -9.30
N ALA A 197 7.85 -9.84 -8.91
CA ALA A 197 8.07 -9.14 -7.66
C ALA A 197 7.89 -10.06 -6.43
N PRO A 198 8.77 -9.96 -5.41
CA PRO A 198 8.73 -10.84 -4.24
C PRO A 198 7.48 -10.65 -3.38
N ASN A 199 6.74 -9.57 -3.58
CA ASN A 199 5.48 -9.29 -2.90
C ASN A 199 4.36 -8.96 -3.89
N PRO A 200 3.64 -9.98 -4.41
CA PRO A 200 2.54 -9.78 -5.36
C PRO A 200 1.39 -8.94 -4.80
N PHE A 201 1.37 -8.66 -3.48
CA PHE A 201 0.38 -7.82 -2.83
C PHE A 201 0.70 -6.31 -2.88
N LEU A 202 1.90 -5.94 -3.28
CA LEU A 202 2.25 -4.55 -3.58
C LEU A 202 1.81 -4.16 -4.99
N TYR A 203 1.71 -5.12 -5.91
CA TYR A 203 1.48 -4.88 -7.32
C TYR A 203 0.31 -5.73 -7.86
N PRO A 204 -0.81 -5.13 -8.22
CA PRO A 204 -1.15 -3.73 -8.09
C PRO A 204 -1.35 -3.34 -6.63
N PRO A 205 -1.00 -2.11 -6.24
CA PRO A 205 -1.27 -1.62 -4.90
C PRO A 205 -2.76 -1.73 -4.60
N GLY A 206 -3.10 -1.94 -3.32
CA GLY A 206 -4.49 -2.10 -2.91
C GLY A 206 -5.36 -0.91 -3.32
N LEU A 207 -6.53 -1.19 -3.87
CA LEU A 207 -7.46 -0.19 -4.39
C LEU A 207 -8.21 0.54 -3.29
N THR A 208 -8.41 -0.13 -2.15
CA THR A 208 -9.06 0.45 -0.98
C THR A 208 -8.46 -0.09 0.30
N PHE A 209 -8.46 0.74 1.31
CA PHE A 209 -7.99 0.41 2.64
C PHE A 209 -9.07 0.77 3.67
N PHE A 210 -9.30 -0.11 4.65
CA PHE A 210 -10.19 0.12 5.77
C PHE A 210 -9.54 -0.34 7.06
N MET A 211 -9.78 0.39 8.15
CA MET A 211 -9.50 -0.07 9.49
C MET A 211 -10.76 -0.05 10.33
N TYR A 212 -10.94 -1.12 11.09
CA TYR A 212 -12.06 -1.26 12.02
C TYR A 212 -11.52 -1.53 13.42
N GLU A 213 -12.02 -0.80 14.39
CA GLU A 213 -11.68 -0.91 15.81
C GLU A 213 -12.84 -1.45 16.65
N ASN A 214 -12.63 -1.51 17.96
CA ASN A 214 -13.61 -1.89 18.97
C ASN A 214 -14.09 -3.34 18.85
N PHE A 215 -13.17 -4.26 18.67
CA PHE A 215 -13.44 -5.67 18.78
C PHE A 215 -13.10 -6.19 20.19
N GLN A 216 -14.00 -6.97 20.76
CA GLN A 216 -13.82 -7.57 22.09
C GLN A 216 -12.91 -8.79 22.05
N GLU A 217 -12.98 -9.60 20.97
CA GLU A 217 -12.24 -10.82 20.83
C GLU A 217 -11.54 -10.97 19.48
N LYS A 218 -10.25 -11.32 19.52
CA LYS A 218 -9.45 -11.57 18.31
C LYS A 218 -10.03 -12.66 17.39
N LYS A 219 -10.57 -13.74 17.96
CA LYS A 219 -11.08 -14.90 17.20
C LYS A 219 -12.31 -14.58 16.35
N ARG A 220 -13.12 -13.61 16.74
CA ARG A 220 -14.36 -13.25 16.03
C ARG A 220 -14.19 -12.19 14.97
N ILE A 221 -13.09 -11.46 15.01
CA ILE A 221 -12.83 -10.30 14.13
C ILE A 221 -12.93 -10.64 12.65
N VAL A 222 -12.31 -11.73 12.22
CA VAL A 222 -12.27 -12.12 10.80
C VAL A 222 -13.66 -12.51 10.27
N HIS A 223 -14.54 -12.95 11.19
CA HIS A 223 -15.92 -13.31 10.89
C HIS A 223 -16.91 -12.17 11.10
N ASP A 224 -16.43 -11.02 11.58
CA ASP A 224 -17.26 -9.82 11.75
C ASP A 224 -17.75 -9.32 10.38
N ARG A 225 -18.98 -8.78 10.38
CA ARG A 225 -19.63 -8.24 9.17
C ARG A 225 -18.76 -7.19 8.44
N ARG A 226 -18.04 -6.37 9.19
CA ARG A 226 -17.15 -5.31 8.65
C ARG A 226 -15.99 -5.89 7.85
N GLY A 227 -15.43 -7.02 8.29
CA GLY A 227 -14.39 -7.74 7.54
C GLY A 227 -14.94 -8.48 6.32
N ARG A 228 -16.12 -9.10 6.45
CA ARG A 228 -16.71 -9.98 5.43
C ARG A 228 -17.40 -9.26 4.28
N ILE A 229 -18.03 -8.10 4.53
CA ILE A 229 -18.71 -7.35 3.48
C ILE A 229 -17.72 -6.41 2.80
N SER A 230 -17.61 -6.53 1.50
CA SER A 230 -16.79 -5.65 0.66
C SER A 230 -17.58 -5.17 -0.55
N PHE A 231 -17.19 -4.02 -1.07
CA PHE A 231 -17.81 -3.40 -2.23
C PHE A 231 -16.76 -3.19 -3.30
N CYS A 232 -17.16 -3.29 -4.55
CA CYS A 232 -16.28 -3.01 -5.69
C CYS A 232 -15.77 -1.56 -5.60
N PRO A 233 -14.47 -1.33 -5.70
CA PRO A 233 -13.90 0.03 -5.65
C PRO A 233 -14.40 0.94 -6.76
N TYR A 234 -14.78 0.38 -7.90
CA TYR A 234 -15.20 1.13 -9.08
C TYR A 234 -16.69 1.45 -9.11
N CYS A 235 -17.57 0.44 -8.92
CA CYS A 235 -19.02 0.62 -9.07
C CYS A 235 -19.81 0.52 -7.76
N GLN A 236 -19.15 0.31 -6.63
CA GLN A 236 -19.76 0.18 -5.30
C GLN A 236 -20.79 -0.96 -5.18
N THR A 237 -20.82 -1.88 -6.15
CA THR A 237 -21.62 -3.10 -6.03
C THR A 237 -21.03 -3.99 -4.95
N ARG A 238 -21.86 -4.59 -4.12
CA ARG A 238 -21.41 -5.55 -3.11
C ARG A 238 -20.77 -6.76 -3.79
N LEU A 239 -19.56 -7.11 -3.35
CA LEU A 239 -18.84 -8.26 -3.86
C LEU A 239 -19.42 -9.57 -3.29
N GLU A 240 -19.48 -10.59 -4.13
CA GLU A 240 -19.63 -11.98 -3.68
C GLU A 240 -18.30 -12.45 -3.13
N THR A 241 -18.22 -12.65 -1.81
CA THR A 241 -16.96 -12.91 -1.14
C THR A 241 -16.87 -14.34 -0.63
N THR A 242 -15.71 -14.96 -0.84
CA THR A 242 -15.37 -16.25 -0.26
C THR A 242 -15.12 -16.14 1.26
N LYS A 243 -15.03 -17.30 1.96
CA LYS A 243 -14.60 -17.35 3.36
C LYS A 243 -13.14 -16.86 3.44
N PRO A 244 -12.77 -15.96 4.39
CA PRO A 244 -11.39 -15.60 4.60
C PRO A 244 -10.54 -16.79 5.05
N GLU A 245 -9.52 -17.13 4.30
CA GLU A 245 -8.58 -18.19 4.62
C GLU A 245 -7.31 -17.64 5.26
N ARG A 246 -6.83 -18.32 6.31
CA ARG A 246 -5.62 -17.90 7.02
C ARG A 246 -4.38 -18.18 6.19
N LEU A 247 -3.56 -17.14 5.97
CA LEU A 247 -2.29 -17.27 5.27
C LEU A 247 -1.16 -17.63 6.25
N GLN A 248 -0.79 -16.68 7.11
CA GLN A 248 0.25 -16.82 8.13
C GLN A 248 -0.02 -15.84 9.27
N GLY A 249 0.20 -16.25 10.51
CA GLY A 249 -0.01 -15.38 11.68
C GLY A 249 -1.45 -14.87 11.73
N ASP A 250 -1.61 -13.57 11.75
CA ASP A 250 -2.88 -12.86 11.81
C ASP A 250 -3.31 -12.26 10.46
N LYS A 251 -2.80 -12.80 9.35
CA LYS A 251 -3.12 -12.41 7.98
C LYS A 251 -4.06 -13.42 7.35
N TYR A 252 -5.06 -12.90 6.63
CA TYR A 252 -6.08 -13.71 5.95
C TYR A 252 -6.32 -13.17 4.54
N LEU A 253 -6.79 -14.03 3.65
CA LEU A 253 -7.13 -13.72 2.27
C LEU A 253 -8.52 -14.25 1.96
N ALA A 254 -9.34 -13.45 1.31
CA ALA A 254 -10.58 -13.85 0.65
C ALA A 254 -10.58 -13.34 -0.79
N ILE A 255 -11.37 -13.94 -1.65
CA ILE A 255 -11.63 -13.45 -3.01
C ILE A 255 -13.03 -12.87 -3.05
N GLY A 256 -13.16 -11.71 -3.68
CA GLY A 256 -14.44 -11.05 -3.93
C GLY A 256 -14.66 -10.84 -5.41
N VAL A 257 -15.85 -11.20 -5.91
CA VAL A 257 -16.18 -11.12 -7.34
C VAL A 257 -17.12 -9.95 -7.59
N CYS A 258 -16.77 -9.10 -8.56
CA CYS A 258 -17.66 -8.10 -9.13
C CYS A 258 -18.03 -8.51 -10.56
N PRO A 259 -19.34 -8.63 -10.90
CA PRO A 259 -19.74 -9.03 -12.24
C PRO A 259 -19.28 -8.10 -13.38
N LYS A 260 -18.97 -6.83 -13.04
CA LYS A 260 -18.53 -5.82 -14.02
C LYS A 260 -17.02 -5.61 -14.05
N HIS A 261 -16.33 -5.82 -12.93
CA HIS A 261 -14.92 -5.42 -12.76
C HIS A 261 -14.01 -6.59 -12.37
N GLY A 262 -14.52 -7.83 -12.39
CA GLY A 262 -13.74 -9.04 -12.14
C GLY A 262 -13.42 -9.28 -10.66
N ASP A 263 -12.33 -9.99 -10.41
CA ASP A 263 -11.99 -10.55 -9.12
C ASP A 263 -11.07 -9.64 -8.31
N PHE A 264 -11.34 -9.56 -7.02
CA PHE A 264 -10.56 -8.77 -6.06
C PHE A 264 -10.00 -9.67 -4.95
N ALA A 265 -8.73 -9.47 -4.63
CA ALA A 265 -8.12 -9.99 -3.41
C ALA A 265 -8.53 -9.11 -2.23
N ILE A 266 -9.08 -9.73 -1.19
CA ILE A 266 -9.47 -9.08 0.06
C ILE A 266 -8.51 -9.57 1.14
N GLN A 267 -7.53 -8.73 1.46
CA GLN A 267 -6.55 -9.03 2.49
C GLN A 267 -7.02 -8.47 3.83
N LEU A 268 -6.98 -9.31 4.85
CA LEU A 268 -7.32 -8.94 6.22
C LEU A 268 -6.11 -9.16 7.12
N LYS A 269 -5.82 -8.21 7.99
CA LYS A 269 -4.79 -8.34 9.03
C LYS A 269 -5.38 -7.93 10.38
N VAL A 270 -5.25 -8.81 11.36
CA VAL A 270 -5.63 -8.53 12.76
C VAL A 270 -4.42 -8.01 13.51
N GLY A 271 -4.55 -6.84 14.10
CA GLY A 271 -3.52 -6.23 14.92
C GLY A 271 -4.00 -5.96 16.35
N LYS A 272 -3.05 -5.63 17.23
CA LYS A 272 -3.30 -5.24 18.61
C LYS A 272 -2.52 -3.98 18.94
N TYR A 273 -3.07 -3.15 19.81
CA TYR A 273 -2.38 -2.03 20.40
C TYR A 273 -2.81 -1.85 21.86
N THR A 274 -1.93 -1.32 22.68
CA THR A 274 -2.22 -1.07 24.09
C THR A 274 -2.42 0.43 24.28
N ILE A 275 -3.53 0.82 24.89
CA ILE A 275 -3.82 2.21 25.23
C ILE A 275 -3.11 2.62 26.52
N LYS A 276 -3.05 3.93 26.81
CA LYS A 276 -2.36 4.47 28.01
C LYS A 276 -2.86 3.89 29.34
N SER A 277 -4.09 3.40 29.41
CA SER A 277 -4.64 2.72 30.59
C SER A 277 -4.14 1.27 30.76
N GLY A 278 -3.27 0.77 29.88
CA GLY A 278 -2.81 -0.64 29.87
C GLY A 278 -3.76 -1.61 29.19
N GLU A 279 -4.96 -1.17 28.77
CA GLU A 279 -5.94 -2.01 28.04
C GLU A 279 -5.43 -2.32 26.64
N THR A 280 -5.44 -3.61 26.25
CA THR A 280 -5.11 -4.04 24.88
C THR A 280 -6.38 -4.07 24.03
N ARG A 281 -6.34 -3.35 22.92
CA ARG A 281 -7.41 -3.31 21.91
C ARG A 281 -7.00 -4.04 20.65
N VAL A 282 -7.99 -4.56 19.94
CA VAL A 282 -7.80 -5.30 18.71
C VAL A 282 -8.43 -4.55 17.55
N TYR A 283 -7.72 -4.49 16.42
CA TYR A 283 -8.21 -3.88 15.19
C TYR A 283 -8.09 -4.84 13.99
N LEU A 284 -8.87 -4.58 12.97
CA LEU A 284 -8.85 -5.28 11.69
C LEU A 284 -8.53 -4.28 10.59
N THR A 285 -7.48 -4.53 9.82
CA THR A 285 -7.27 -3.85 8.56
C THR A 285 -7.78 -4.70 7.40
N LYS A 286 -8.36 -4.06 6.40
CA LYS A 286 -8.86 -4.68 5.19
C LYS A 286 -8.38 -3.90 3.97
N VAL A 287 -7.71 -4.58 3.06
CA VAL A 287 -7.20 -4.03 1.80
C VAL A 287 -7.82 -4.81 0.65
N LEU A 288 -8.33 -4.10 -0.35
CA LEU A 288 -8.77 -4.67 -1.61
C LEU A 288 -7.76 -4.32 -2.70
N SER A 289 -7.42 -5.32 -3.52
CA SER A 289 -6.62 -5.17 -4.74
C SER A 289 -7.22 -6.03 -5.84
N HIS A 290 -6.84 -5.85 -7.09
CA HIS A 290 -7.18 -6.83 -8.12
C HIS A 290 -6.61 -8.20 -7.77
N SER A 291 -7.37 -9.26 -8.02
CA SER A 291 -6.85 -10.62 -7.89
C SER A 291 -6.03 -10.97 -9.13
N THR A 292 -4.89 -11.62 -8.91
CA THR A 292 -4.11 -12.28 -9.99
C THR A 292 -4.32 -13.78 -9.92
N ASP A 293 -3.91 -14.49 -10.96
CA ASP A 293 -3.98 -15.96 -11.00
C ASP A 293 -3.18 -16.58 -9.83
N GLU A 294 -2.01 -15.98 -9.51
CA GLU A 294 -1.18 -16.43 -8.38
C GLU A 294 -1.88 -16.24 -7.04
N ILE A 295 -2.59 -15.12 -6.85
CA ILE A 295 -3.35 -14.86 -5.63
C ILE A 295 -4.53 -15.82 -5.51
N SER A 296 -5.24 -16.08 -6.60
CA SER A 296 -6.35 -17.03 -6.67
C SER A 296 -5.88 -18.47 -6.40
N LYS A 297 -4.72 -18.84 -6.94
CA LYS A 297 -4.06 -20.13 -6.66
C LYS A 297 -3.65 -20.24 -5.19
N LEU A 298 -3.00 -19.22 -4.64
CA LEU A 298 -2.62 -19.17 -3.23
C LEU A 298 -3.85 -19.31 -2.31
N TYR A 299 -4.95 -18.62 -2.64
CA TYR A 299 -6.21 -18.77 -1.88
C TYR A 299 -6.70 -20.20 -1.90
N THR A 300 -6.74 -20.86 -3.06
CA THR A 300 -7.20 -22.24 -3.24
C THR A 300 -6.35 -23.21 -2.43
N GLU A 301 -5.03 -23.10 -2.52
CA GLU A 301 -4.09 -23.94 -1.74
C GLU A 301 -4.30 -23.78 -0.23
N LYS A 302 -4.43 -22.52 0.25
CA LYS A 302 -4.67 -22.25 1.68
C LYS A 302 -6.04 -22.75 2.14
N SER A 303 -7.07 -22.66 1.30
CA SER A 303 -8.40 -23.18 1.60
C SER A 303 -8.38 -24.70 1.85
N VAL A 304 -7.67 -25.45 1.01
CA VAL A 304 -7.51 -26.90 1.19
C VAL A 304 -6.75 -27.21 2.49
N ILE A 305 -5.61 -26.57 2.72
CA ILE A 305 -4.79 -26.80 3.92
C ILE A 305 -5.57 -26.46 5.20
N ASN A 306 -6.31 -25.36 5.21
CA ASN A 306 -7.04 -24.92 6.39
C ASN A 306 -8.24 -25.83 6.69
N ARG A 307 -8.96 -26.33 5.67
CA ARG A 307 -10.05 -27.30 5.85
C ARG A 307 -9.53 -28.58 6.47
N GLU A 308 -8.39 -29.08 6.02
CA GLU A 308 -7.79 -30.29 6.58
C GLU A 308 -7.38 -30.09 8.05
N LYS A 309 -6.78 -28.95 8.39
CA LYS A 309 -6.46 -28.59 9.77
C LYS A 309 -7.71 -28.49 10.66
N GLU A 310 -8.80 -27.89 10.15
CA GLU A 310 -10.08 -27.82 10.86
C GLU A 310 -10.64 -29.20 11.09
N ARG A 311 -10.63 -30.11 10.09
CA ARG A 311 -11.06 -31.50 10.22
C ARG A 311 -10.31 -32.26 11.32
N LEU A 312 -8.96 -32.22 11.26
CA LEU A 312 -8.11 -32.88 12.25
C LEU A 312 -8.31 -32.34 13.68
N TYR A 313 -8.54 -31.01 13.78
CA TYR A 313 -8.84 -30.39 15.08
C TYR A 313 -10.17 -30.88 15.66
N PHE A 314 -11.23 -30.97 14.85
CA PHE A 314 -12.53 -31.46 15.29
C PHE A 314 -12.48 -32.96 15.68
N GLU A 315 -11.78 -33.78 14.91
CA GLU A 315 -11.59 -35.22 15.21
C GLU A 315 -10.87 -35.40 16.56
N ARG A 316 -9.77 -34.68 16.81
CA ARG A 316 -9.06 -34.69 18.10
C ARG A 316 -9.98 -34.26 19.24
N ARG A 317 -10.70 -33.18 19.06
CA ARG A 317 -11.60 -32.65 20.08
C ARG A 317 -12.75 -33.58 20.39
N GLN A 318 -13.32 -34.23 19.40
CA GLN A 318 -14.35 -35.29 19.62
C GLN A 318 -13.77 -36.44 20.41
N LYS A 319 -12.58 -36.91 20.08
CA LYS A 319 -11.90 -37.98 20.82
C LYS A 319 -11.67 -37.61 22.29
N GLU A 320 -11.17 -36.40 22.55
CA GLU A 320 -10.99 -35.90 23.92
C GLU A 320 -12.30 -35.78 24.71
N LEU A 321 -13.41 -35.39 24.07
CA LEU A 321 -14.72 -35.29 24.71
C LEU A 321 -15.31 -36.65 25.01
N LEU A 322 -15.10 -37.65 24.14
CA LEU A 322 -15.48 -39.06 24.37
C LEU A 322 -14.67 -39.66 25.53
N GLU A 323 -13.37 -39.47 25.58
CA GLU A 323 -12.49 -39.92 26.66
C GLU A 323 -12.85 -39.29 28.01
N LYS A 324 -13.38 -38.06 28.01
CA LYS A 324 -13.86 -37.39 29.24
C LYS A 324 -15.31 -37.69 29.61
N GLY A 325 -16.01 -38.59 28.87
CA GLY A 325 -17.39 -38.93 29.11
C GLY A 325 -18.43 -37.83 28.93
N LEU A 326 -18.01 -36.71 28.24
CA LEU A 326 -18.84 -35.52 28.03
C LEU A 326 -19.76 -35.61 26.80
N VAL A 327 -19.59 -36.65 25.96
CA VAL A 327 -20.42 -36.92 24.78
C VAL A 327 -20.71 -38.42 24.80
N LYS A 328 -22.00 -38.80 24.67
CA LYS A 328 -22.40 -40.20 24.49
C LYS A 328 -22.17 -40.63 23.05
N HIS A 329 -21.70 -41.86 22.81
CA HIS A 329 -21.71 -42.49 21.50
C HIS A 329 -23.12 -42.37 20.91
N SER A 330 -23.31 -41.65 19.81
CA SER A 330 -24.50 -41.82 18.98
C SER A 330 -24.32 -43.16 18.25
N GLU A 331 -24.92 -44.22 18.76
CA GLU A 331 -25.08 -45.44 17.98
C GLU A 331 -25.88 -45.09 16.72
N SER A 332 -25.23 -45.26 15.58
CA SER A 332 -25.88 -45.23 14.28
C SER A 332 -26.89 -46.41 14.22
N LYS A 333 -28.17 -46.06 14.10
CA LYS A 333 -29.18 -46.97 13.55
C LYS A 333 -29.30 -46.72 12.06
#